data_ac1f5f16b7b8ca7cc1c3d699b8cdfcfa
#
_entry.id   ac1f5f16b7b8ca7cc1c3d699b8cdfcfa
#
_cell.length_a   1.000
_cell.length_b   1.000
_cell.length_c   1.000
_cell.angle_alpha   90.00
_cell.angle_beta   90.00
_cell.angle_gamma   90.00
#
_symmetry.space_group_name_H-M   'P 1'
#
loop_
_entity.id
_entity.type
_entity.pdbx_description
1 polymer ?
#
loop_
_entity_poly.entity_id
_entity_poly.type
_entity_poly.pdbx_seq_one_letter_code
_entity_poly.pdbx_strand_id
1 'polypeptide(L)'
;VFDNETQTKLEAVAAMSLPLQSFHYLEKGQPNERIIAVKPDMLRTSITKTESLLSLFALWNAVNYLSPHKELCAGNWDTLLVEYIPQFQAVATNADYVRLVMKFCSRWNDSHAVISSPAMESVLGKYTIPLRFVILDSSVVVQETFCCDSLNLKGWIVEEINGTPI
;
A
#
# COMPACT_ATOMS: atom_id res chain seq x y z
N VAL A 1 18.26 -12.80 23.98
CA VAL A 1 19.48 -12.14 24.52
C VAL A 1 20.52 -12.27 23.42
N PHE A 2 21.04 -11.15 22.91
CA PHE A 2 22.11 -11.15 21.90
C PHE A 2 23.43 -11.57 22.56
N ASP A 3 24.33 -12.17 21.78
CA ASP A 3 25.68 -12.41 22.23
C ASP A 3 26.43 -11.08 22.45
N ASN A 4 27.52 -11.10 23.23
CA ASN A 4 28.26 -9.90 23.61
C ASN A 4 28.83 -9.14 22.40
N GLU A 5 29.19 -9.83 21.32
CA GLU A 5 29.72 -9.21 20.10
C GLU A 5 28.62 -8.43 19.37
N THR A 6 27.44 -9.03 19.22
CA THR A 6 26.27 -8.38 18.61
C THR A 6 25.81 -7.19 19.44
N GLN A 7 25.82 -7.30 20.78
CA GLN A 7 25.45 -6.21 21.67
C GLN A 7 26.42 -5.04 21.55
N THR A 8 27.73 -5.30 21.53
CA THR A 8 28.75 -4.26 21.34
C THR A 8 28.61 -3.54 20.00
N LYS A 9 28.29 -4.28 18.91
CA LYS A 9 28.03 -3.69 17.59
C LYS A 9 26.78 -2.81 17.58
N LEU A 10 25.70 -3.24 18.25
CA LEU A 10 24.46 -2.45 18.40
C LEU A 10 24.69 -1.18 19.20
N GLU A 11 25.45 -1.25 20.29
CA GLU A 11 25.81 -0.08 21.11
C GLU A 11 26.69 0.90 20.33
N ALA A 12 27.62 0.40 19.52
CA ALA A 12 28.45 1.21 18.64
C ALA A 12 27.60 1.93 17.55
N VAL A 13 26.61 1.24 16.98
CA VAL A 13 25.66 1.84 16.01
C VAL A 13 24.76 2.87 16.70
N ALA A 14 24.26 2.58 17.91
CA ALA A 14 23.46 3.51 18.68
C ALA A 14 24.22 4.78 19.11
N ALA A 15 25.53 4.65 19.35
CA ALA A 15 26.43 5.77 19.65
C ALA A 15 26.81 6.60 18.42
N MET A 16 26.55 6.10 17.21
CA MET A 16 26.80 6.86 15.98
C MET A 16 25.80 8.01 15.88
N SER A 17 26.24 9.21 16.21
CA SER A 17 25.52 10.46 15.91
C SER A 17 25.63 10.73 14.41
N LEU A 18 24.72 10.14 13.63
CA LEU A 18 24.61 10.46 12.20
C LEU A 18 23.97 11.85 12.07
N PRO A 19 24.63 12.83 11.43
CA PRO A 19 24.02 14.14 11.19
C PRO A 19 22.77 13.94 10.34
N LEU A 20 21.67 14.53 10.77
CA LEU A 20 20.34 14.46 10.07
C LEU A 20 20.43 14.84 8.58
N GLN A 21 21.47 15.57 8.20
CA GLN A 21 21.76 15.97 6.81
C GLN A 21 22.24 14.82 5.90
N SER A 22 22.62 13.67 6.46
CA SER A 22 23.09 12.51 5.68
C SER A 22 21.99 11.56 5.23
N PHE A 23 20.76 11.78 5.67
CA PHE A 23 19.62 10.99 5.22
C PHE A 23 19.05 11.55 3.91
N HIS A 24 19.47 10.96 2.80
CA HIS A 24 19.06 11.35 1.43
C HIS A 24 17.56 11.20 1.14
N TYR A 25 16.80 10.60 2.04
CA TYR A 25 15.35 10.39 1.94
C TYR A 25 14.52 11.35 2.79
N LEU A 26 15.17 12.29 3.50
CA LEU A 26 14.48 13.35 4.22
C LEU A 26 14.58 14.65 3.43
N GLU A 27 13.52 15.02 2.71
CA GLU A 27 13.39 16.34 2.14
C GLU A 27 12.78 17.30 3.18
N LYS A 28 13.30 18.55 3.20
CA LYS A 28 12.69 19.60 4.01
C LYS A 28 11.35 19.99 3.38
N GLY A 29 10.26 19.54 4.02
CA GLY A 29 8.94 20.11 3.80
C GLY A 29 8.77 21.48 4.47
N GLN A 30 7.55 21.94 4.63
CA GLN A 30 7.20 23.08 5.46
C GLN A 30 7.72 22.87 6.90
N PRO A 31 7.96 23.90 7.71
CA PRO A 31 8.74 23.84 8.96
C PRO A 31 8.36 22.73 9.96
N ASN A 32 7.18 22.14 9.83
CA ASN A 32 6.67 21.08 10.70
C ASN A 32 6.40 19.74 9.98
N GLU A 33 6.73 19.62 8.69
CA GLU A 33 6.50 18.41 7.90
C GLU A 33 7.84 17.76 7.55
N ARG A 34 8.03 16.54 8.00
CA ARG A 34 9.12 15.67 7.56
C ARG A 34 8.56 14.71 6.52
N ILE A 35 8.82 14.99 5.25
CA ILE A 35 8.43 14.13 4.16
C ILE A 35 9.56 13.12 3.93
N ILE A 36 9.24 11.85 4.03
CA ILE A 36 10.13 10.78 3.60
C ILE A 36 9.99 10.67 2.08
N ALA A 37 10.90 11.29 1.35
CA ALA A 37 10.95 11.15 -0.09
C ALA A 37 11.67 9.84 -0.43
N VAL A 38 10.90 8.81 -0.75
CA VAL A 38 11.44 7.66 -1.46
C VAL A 38 11.61 8.09 -2.91
N LYS A 39 12.86 8.26 -3.37
CA LYS A 39 13.11 8.49 -4.81
C LYS A 39 12.49 7.31 -5.57
N PRO A 40 11.52 7.54 -6.46
CA PRO A 40 11.07 6.49 -7.35
C PRO A 40 12.27 6.12 -8.21
N ASP A 41 12.90 5.01 -7.87
CA ASP A 41 13.90 4.44 -8.75
C ASP A 41 13.16 4.09 -10.04
N MET A 42 13.65 4.65 -11.12
CA MET A 42 13.02 4.75 -12.42
C MET A 42 12.26 3.49 -12.80
N LEU A 43 11.13 3.64 -13.42
CA LEU A 43 10.26 2.66 -14.07
C LEU A 43 11.06 1.50 -14.68
N ARG A 44 11.43 0.53 -13.86
CA ARG A 44 12.06 -0.70 -14.33
C ARG A 44 10.99 -1.54 -15.03
N THR A 45 11.36 -2.11 -16.14
CA THR A 45 10.47 -2.93 -16.95
C THR A 45 10.07 -4.25 -16.27
N SER A 46 10.81 -4.66 -15.24
CA SER A 46 10.50 -5.86 -14.45
C SER A 46 11.01 -5.72 -13.03
N ILE A 47 10.23 -6.24 -12.06
CA ILE A 47 10.63 -6.32 -10.66
C ILE A 47 11.37 -7.64 -10.40
N THR A 48 12.47 -7.57 -9.67
CA THR A 48 13.18 -8.75 -9.19
C THR A 48 12.60 -9.26 -7.86
N LYS A 49 12.85 -10.53 -7.52
CA LYS A 49 12.45 -11.10 -6.21
C LYS A 49 13.01 -10.31 -5.03
N THR A 50 14.26 -9.85 -5.14
CA THR A 50 14.90 -9.05 -4.10
C THR A 50 14.22 -7.71 -3.92
N GLU A 51 13.92 -7.00 -5.00
CA GLU A 51 13.20 -5.72 -4.97
C GLU A 51 11.79 -5.89 -4.43
N SER A 52 11.11 -6.95 -4.81
CA SER A 52 9.79 -7.31 -4.28
C SER A 52 9.81 -7.46 -2.76
N LEU A 53 10.76 -8.22 -2.21
CA LEU A 53 10.93 -8.39 -0.77
C LEU A 53 11.34 -7.09 -0.07
N LEU A 54 12.27 -6.32 -0.64
CA LEU A 54 12.67 -5.05 -0.06
C LEU A 54 11.49 -4.07 0.02
N SER A 55 10.61 -4.08 -0.98
CA SER A 55 9.41 -3.25 -0.95
C SER A 55 8.43 -3.69 0.15
N LEU A 56 8.24 -5.00 0.36
CA LEU A 56 7.44 -5.50 1.48
C LEU A 56 8.00 -5.02 2.81
N PHE A 57 9.31 -5.17 3.04
CA PHE A 57 9.94 -4.72 4.28
C PHE A 57 9.84 -3.21 4.47
N ALA A 58 9.99 -2.42 3.40
CA ALA A 58 9.84 -0.98 3.45
C ALA A 58 8.40 -0.57 3.81
N LEU A 59 7.40 -1.17 3.19
CA LEU A 59 5.98 -0.92 3.47
C LEU A 59 5.62 -1.34 4.91
N TRP A 60 6.05 -2.53 5.31
CA TRP A 60 5.80 -3.02 6.66
C TRP A 60 6.42 -2.10 7.72
N ASN A 61 7.69 -1.70 7.54
CA ASN A 61 8.37 -0.78 8.44
C ASN A 61 7.71 0.60 8.46
N ALA A 62 7.29 1.13 7.32
CA ALA A 62 6.61 2.41 7.25
C ALA A 62 5.34 2.41 8.12
N VAL A 63 4.50 1.40 8.00
CA VAL A 63 3.31 1.27 8.86
C VAL A 63 3.70 1.01 10.31
N ASN A 64 4.64 0.09 10.56
CA ASN A 64 5.03 -0.31 11.91
C ASN A 64 5.56 0.85 12.76
N TYR A 65 6.33 1.76 12.16
CA TYR A 65 7.01 2.84 12.88
C TYR A 65 6.41 4.23 12.67
N LEU A 66 5.66 4.43 11.59
CA LEU A 66 5.16 5.77 11.24
C LEU A 66 3.64 5.88 11.32
N SER A 67 2.90 4.76 11.28
CA SER A 67 1.45 4.82 11.41
C SER A 67 1.04 5.07 12.86
N PRO A 68 0.27 6.14 13.13
CA PRO A 68 -0.27 6.39 14.46
C PRO A 68 -1.42 5.45 14.82
N HIS A 69 -1.95 4.69 13.84
CA HIS A 69 -3.13 3.84 13.97
C HIS A 69 -2.85 2.38 13.58
N LYS A 70 -1.64 1.89 13.86
CA LYS A 70 -1.25 0.51 13.57
C LYS A 70 -2.19 -0.53 14.20
N GLU A 71 -2.75 -0.22 15.35
CA GLU A 71 -3.71 -1.09 16.05
C GLU A 71 -5.04 -1.27 15.30
N LEU A 72 -5.35 -0.40 14.32
CA LEU A 72 -6.54 -0.53 13.47
C LEU A 72 -6.31 -1.43 12.26
N CYS A 73 -5.09 -1.89 12.05
CA CYS A 73 -4.78 -2.82 10.97
C CYS A 73 -5.61 -4.10 11.09
N ALA A 74 -5.99 -4.66 9.94
CA ALA A 74 -6.73 -5.91 9.89
C ALA A 74 -5.84 -7.10 10.29
N GLY A 75 -5.90 -7.50 11.55
CA GLY A 75 -5.10 -8.58 12.13
C GLY A 75 -3.81 -8.11 12.80
N ASN A 76 -2.96 -9.08 13.17
CA ASN A 76 -1.67 -8.77 13.78
C ASN A 76 -0.66 -8.38 12.69
N TRP A 77 -0.09 -7.18 12.78
CA TRP A 77 0.82 -6.63 11.78
C TRP A 77 2.10 -7.44 11.61
N ASP A 78 2.64 -8.00 12.70
CA ASP A 78 3.85 -8.82 12.66
C ASP A 78 3.60 -10.16 11.95
N THR A 79 2.44 -10.77 12.21
CA THR A 79 2.01 -12.00 11.53
C THR A 79 1.82 -11.79 10.03
N LEU A 80 1.31 -10.62 9.62
CA LEU A 80 1.15 -10.27 8.20
C LEU A 80 2.49 -10.25 7.47
N LEU A 81 3.56 -9.76 8.10
CA LEU A 81 4.88 -9.79 7.47
C LEU A 81 5.27 -11.22 7.09
N VAL A 82 5.15 -12.15 8.05
CA VAL A 82 5.50 -13.57 7.84
C VAL A 82 4.63 -14.22 6.76
N GLU A 83 3.34 -13.91 6.75
CA GLU A 83 2.37 -14.41 5.77
C GLU A 83 2.71 -13.95 4.34
N TYR A 84 3.15 -12.71 4.18
CA TYR A 84 3.37 -12.10 2.86
C TYR A 84 4.77 -12.36 2.28
N ILE A 85 5.79 -12.69 3.08
CA ILE A 85 7.14 -13.01 2.59
C ILE A 85 7.11 -14.04 1.43
N PRO A 86 6.50 -15.23 1.57
CA PRO A 86 6.49 -16.21 0.48
C PRO A 86 5.72 -15.71 -0.76
N GLN A 87 4.67 -14.91 -0.58
CA GLN A 87 3.90 -14.35 -1.68
C GLN A 87 4.74 -13.34 -2.49
N PHE A 88 5.47 -12.44 -1.81
CA PHE A 88 6.38 -11.50 -2.47
C PHE A 88 7.59 -12.20 -3.13
N GLN A 89 8.06 -13.32 -2.59
CA GLN A 89 9.09 -14.15 -3.22
C GLN A 89 8.61 -14.85 -4.50
N ALA A 90 7.32 -15.16 -4.58
CA ALA A 90 6.71 -15.86 -5.71
C ALA A 90 6.27 -14.93 -6.86
N VAL A 91 6.39 -13.60 -6.69
CA VAL A 91 6.04 -12.62 -7.74
C VAL A 91 6.79 -12.91 -9.04
N ALA A 92 6.04 -13.08 -10.13
CA ALA A 92 6.60 -13.38 -11.44
C ALA A 92 6.49 -12.19 -12.41
N THR A 93 5.48 -11.35 -12.27
CA THR A 93 5.21 -10.21 -13.16
C THR A 93 4.99 -8.91 -12.39
N ASN A 94 5.17 -7.77 -13.06
CA ASN A 94 4.84 -6.47 -12.46
C ASN A 94 3.36 -6.36 -12.09
N ALA A 95 2.47 -6.98 -12.86
CA ALA A 95 1.05 -7.00 -12.57
C ALA A 95 0.74 -7.76 -11.28
N ASP A 96 1.38 -8.91 -11.07
CA ASP A 96 1.25 -9.69 -9.84
C ASP A 96 1.80 -8.92 -8.64
N TYR A 97 2.94 -8.25 -8.83
CA TYR A 97 3.51 -7.38 -7.81
C TYR A 97 2.55 -6.26 -7.40
N VAL A 98 1.99 -5.53 -8.37
CA VAL A 98 1.03 -4.44 -8.08
C VAL A 98 -0.19 -4.97 -7.35
N ARG A 99 -0.77 -6.10 -7.80
CA ARG A 99 -1.91 -6.73 -7.10
C ARG A 99 -1.57 -7.11 -5.66
N LEU A 100 -0.38 -7.66 -5.46
CA LEU A 100 0.07 -8.10 -4.13
C LEU A 100 0.32 -6.90 -3.20
N VAL A 101 0.94 -5.82 -3.71
CA VAL A 101 1.10 -4.56 -2.95
C VAL A 101 -0.26 -3.98 -2.57
N MET A 102 -1.21 -3.92 -3.51
CA MET A 102 -2.58 -3.46 -3.22
C MET A 102 -3.24 -4.30 -2.12
N LYS A 103 -3.12 -5.63 -2.23
CA LYS A 103 -3.65 -6.57 -1.23
C LYS A 103 -2.98 -6.38 0.14
N PHE A 104 -1.67 -6.17 0.17
CA PHE A 104 -0.96 -5.90 1.42
C PHE A 104 -1.38 -4.57 2.04
N CYS A 105 -1.42 -3.50 1.25
CA CYS A 105 -1.82 -2.17 1.73
C CYS A 105 -3.29 -2.13 2.20
N SER A 106 -4.19 -2.92 1.62
CA SER A 106 -5.57 -3.02 2.09
C SER A 106 -5.68 -3.56 3.53
N ARG A 107 -4.66 -4.28 4.00
CA ARG A 107 -4.61 -4.78 5.39
C ARG A 107 -4.32 -3.68 6.42
N TRP A 108 -3.80 -2.56 5.98
CA TRP A 108 -3.60 -1.39 6.85
C TRP A 108 -4.92 -0.76 7.29
N ASN A 109 -5.99 -0.93 6.50
CA ASN A 109 -7.33 -0.44 6.82
C ASN A 109 -7.41 1.08 7.04
N ASP A 110 -6.58 1.83 6.32
CA ASP A 110 -6.54 3.28 6.33
C ASP A 110 -6.97 3.84 4.98
N SER A 111 -8.03 4.63 4.97
CA SER A 111 -8.56 5.27 3.75
C SER A 111 -7.61 6.31 3.13
N HIS A 112 -6.57 6.75 3.85
CA HIS A 112 -5.53 7.63 3.35
C HIS A 112 -4.39 6.86 2.65
N ALA A 113 -4.37 5.53 2.75
CA ALA A 113 -3.40 4.70 2.04
C ALA A 113 -3.72 4.69 0.54
N VAL A 114 -3.07 5.56 -0.22
CA VAL A 114 -3.24 5.66 -1.67
C VAL A 114 -2.04 5.05 -2.36
N ILE A 115 -2.30 4.12 -3.28
CA ILE A 115 -1.29 3.55 -4.18
C ILE A 115 -1.47 4.23 -5.54
N SER A 116 -0.37 4.77 -6.07
CA SER A 116 -0.34 5.35 -7.42
C SER A 116 0.84 4.78 -8.19
N SER A 117 0.59 4.19 -9.34
CA SER A 117 1.61 3.63 -10.22
C SER A 117 1.08 3.54 -11.65
N PRO A 118 1.89 3.87 -12.66
CA PRO A 118 1.53 3.62 -14.06
C PRO A 118 1.16 2.15 -14.36
N ALA A 119 1.73 1.21 -13.60
CA ALA A 119 1.42 -0.21 -13.74
C ALA A 119 0.01 -0.57 -13.26
N MET A 120 -0.66 0.29 -12.50
CA MET A 120 -2.04 0.03 -12.03
C MET A 120 -3.03 -0.03 -13.19
N GLU A 121 -2.81 0.72 -14.26
CA GLU A 121 -3.68 0.62 -15.45
C GLU A 121 -3.70 -0.79 -16.05
N SER A 122 -2.58 -1.51 -15.99
CA SER A 122 -2.51 -2.89 -16.49
C SER A 122 -3.28 -3.88 -15.59
N VAL A 123 -3.54 -3.52 -14.35
CA VAL A 123 -4.23 -4.35 -13.35
C VAL A 123 -5.70 -4.00 -13.23
N LEU A 124 -6.00 -2.70 -13.17
CA LEU A 124 -7.34 -2.17 -12.92
C LEU A 124 -8.09 -1.79 -14.21
N GLY A 125 -7.36 -1.68 -15.33
CA GLY A 125 -7.91 -1.13 -16.58
C GLY A 125 -7.83 0.40 -16.63
N LYS A 126 -8.12 0.95 -17.80
CA LYS A 126 -8.06 2.40 -18.08
C LYS A 126 -9.39 3.12 -17.85
N TYR A 127 -10.46 2.37 -17.76
CA TYR A 127 -11.81 2.91 -17.72
C TYR A 127 -12.47 2.55 -16.40
N THR A 128 -13.30 3.45 -15.93
CA THR A 128 -14.16 3.24 -14.78
C THR A 128 -15.63 3.29 -15.21
N ILE A 129 -16.47 2.63 -14.47
CA ILE A 129 -17.91 2.73 -14.66
C ILE A 129 -18.33 4.16 -14.30
N PRO A 130 -19.10 4.86 -15.17
CA PRO A 130 -19.52 6.23 -14.91
C PRO A 130 -20.69 6.31 -13.93
N LEU A 131 -20.55 5.62 -12.80
CA LEU A 131 -21.53 5.55 -11.74
C LEU A 131 -20.85 5.87 -10.40
N ARG A 132 -21.55 6.57 -9.54
CA ARG A 132 -21.19 6.72 -8.12
C ARG A 132 -22.05 5.79 -7.29
N PHE A 133 -21.42 5.07 -6.40
CA PHE A 133 -22.08 4.16 -5.47
C PHE A 133 -22.04 4.70 -4.05
N VAL A 134 -23.04 4.30 -3.26
CA VAL A 134 -23.09 4.50 -1.82
C VAL A 134 -23.53 3.20 -1.16
N ILE A 135 -22.98 2.92 0.01
CA ILE A 135 -23.42 1.77 0.81
C ILE A 135 -24.50 2.25 1.77
N LEU A 136 -25.68 1.66 1.66
CA LEU A 136 -26.83 1.91 2.54
C LEU A 136 -27.28 0.57 3.11
N ASP A 137 -27.25 0.43 4.43
CA ASP A 137 -27.70 -0.77 5.16
C ASP A 137 -27.22 -2.10 4.55
N SER A 138 -25.94 -2.20 4.22
CA SER A 138 -25.30 -3.37 3.59
C SER A 138 -25.64 -3.58 2.11
N SER A 139 -26.33 -2.64 1.47
CA SER A 139 -26.61 -2.68 0.02
C SER A 139 -25.78 -1.64 -0.72
N VAL A 140 -25.25 -2.00 -1.88
CA VAL A 140 -24.58 -1.06 -2.78
C VAL A 140 -25.62 -0.43 -3.70
N VAL A 141 -25.81 0.88 -3.58
CA VAL A 141 -26.83 1.63 -4.31
C VAL A 141 -26.17 2.63 -5.25
N VAL A 142 -26.70 2.76 -6.47
CA VAL A 142 -26.29 3.80 -7.42
C VAL A 142 -26.75 5.16 -6.91
N GLN A 143 -25.83 6.01 -6.52
CA GLN A 143 -26.10 7.37 -6.07
C GLN A 143 -26.26 8.34 -7.25
N GLU A 144 -25.42 8.18 -8.27
CA GLU A 144 -25.34 9.11 -9.40
C GLU A 144 -24.85 8.43 -10.66
N THR A 145 -25.34 8.88 -11.80
CA THR A 145 -24.89 8.44 -13.13
C THR A 145 -24.23 9.63 -13.84
N PHE A 146 -22.99 9.46 -14.31
CA PHE A 146 -22.21 10.52 -14.96
C PHE A 146 -22.26 10.50 -16.48
N CYS A 147 -22.91 9.51 -17.08
CA CYS A 147 -23.08 9.42 -18.53
C CYS A 147 -24.50 9.04 -18.89
N CYS A 148 -24.91 9.41 -20.12
CA CYS A 148 -26.16 8.99 -20.76
C CYS A 148 -27.42 9.37 -19.97
N ASP A 149 -28.00 10.50 -20.32
CA ASP A 149 -29.31 10.96 -19.79
C ASP A 149 -30.46 9.94 -19.97
N SER A 150 -30.24 8.93 -20.83
CA SER A 150 -31.21 7.86 -21.11
C SER A 150 -31.25 6.73 -20.08
N LEU A 151 -30.21 6.59 -19.24
CA LEU A 151 -30.10 5.54 -18.22
C LEU A 151 -30.13 6.16 -16.82
N ASN A 152 -31.32 6.41 -16.31
CA ASN A 152 -31.47 6.84 -14.93
C ASN A 152 -31.40 5.62 -13.98
N LEU A 153 -30.18 5.24 -13.57
CA LEU A 153 -29.95 4.13 -12.64
C LEU A 153 -29.93 4.57 -11.17
N LYS A 154 -30.15 5.85 -10.88
CA LYS A 154 -30.15 6.38 -9.52
C LYS A 154 -31.16 5.64 -8.65
N GLY A 155 -30.72 5.14 -7.51
CA GLY A 155 -31.51 4.36 -6.56
C GLY A 155 -31.55 2.86 -6.84
N TRP A 156 -30.95 2.38 -7.93
CA TRP A 156 -30.85 0.95 -8.20
C TRP A 156 -29.86 0.29 -7.26
N ILE A 157 -30.20 -0.93 -6.83
CA ILE A 157 -29.32 -1.77 -6.01
C ILE A 157 -28.46 -2.61 -6.94
N VAL A 158 -27.16 -2.69 -6.63
CA VAL A 158 -26.21 -3.56 -7.33
C VAL A 158 -26.16 -4.89 -6.58
N GLU A 159 -26.64 -5.95 -7.18
CA GLU A 159 -26.70 -7.28 -6.57
C GLU A 159 -25.45 -8.10 -6.87
N GLU A 160 -24.88 -7.92 -8.07
CA GLU A 160 -23.69 -8.66 -8.50
C GLU A 160 -22.83 -7.85 -9.48
N ILE A 161 -21.54 -8.20 -9.56
CA ILE A 161 -20.60 -7.73 -10.58
C ILE A 161 -19.97 -8.93 -11.25
N ASN A 162 -20.15 -9.07 -12.57
CA ASN A 162 -19.62 -10.19 -13.35
C ASN A 162 -19.99 -11.57 -12.78
N GLY A 163 -21.21 -11.72 -12.26
CA GLY A 163 -21.68 -12.96 -11.66
C GLY A 163 -21.18 -13.20 -10.24
N THR A 164 -20.49 -12.24 -9.65
CA THR A 164 -20.07 -12.30 -8.24
C THR A 164 -20.99 -11.42 -7.40
N PRO A 165 -21.74 -12.00 -6.44
CA PRO A 165 -22.57 -11.24 -5.51
C PRO A 165 -21.75 -10.24 -4.71
N ILE A 166 -22.37 -9.10 -4.36
CA ILE A 166 -21.77 -8.05 -3.52
C ILE A 166 -22.19 -8.24 -2.07
#